data_bd2a0e9659f14639d63e5aca3e1758a3
#
_entry.id   bd2a0e9659f14639d63e5aca3e1758a3
#
_cell.length_a   1.000
_cell.length_b   1.000
_cell.length_c   1.000
_cell.angle_alpha   90.00
_cell.angle_beta   90.00
_cell.angle_gamma   90.00
#
_symmetry.space_group_name_H-M   'P 1'
#
loop_
_entity.id
_entity.type
_entity.pdbx_description
1 polymer ?
#
loop_
_entity_poly.entity_id
_entity_poly.type
_entity_poly.pdbx_seq_one_letter_code
_entity_poly.pdbx_strand_id
1 'polypeptide(L)'
;MTNTLAPNLPPTLVHTMRMPIRWGDMDAMGHVNNTVYFRYIEQARISWFDLVACTPDPAGEGPVIVNAHCSFLKQLKYPGEIEIRTFVGPPGRSSFEMFHQIRLVGADGNPGDLHAEGGAKVVWVNFPAEKSVPLPSAICKLLPPQKLLPGK
;
A
#
# COMPACT_ATOMS: atom_id res chain seq x y z
N MET A 1 -28.44 8.37 7.02
CA MET A 1 -28.11 7.92 5.67
C MET A 1 -27.19 6.71 5.79
N THR A 2 -27.74 5.54 5.60
CA THR A 2 -26.97 4.32 5.50
C THR A 2 -26.26 4.34 4.14
N ASN A 3 -25.00 4.65 4.17
CA ASN A 3 -24.14 4.48 3.00
C ASN A 3 -23.98 2.97 2.82
N THR A 4 -24.88 2.37 2.06
CA THR A 4 -24.75 0.99 1.62
C THR A 4 -23.62 0.97 0.61
N LEU A 5 -22.40 0.92 1.13
CA LEU A 5 -21.26 0.50 0.33
C LEU A 5 -21.64 -0.86 -0.21
N ALA A 6 -21.69 -0.97 -1.54
CA ALA A 6 -21.77 -2.26 -2.19
C ALA A 6 -20.73 -3.17 -1.56
N PRO A 7 -21.01 -4.47 -1.39
CA PRO A 7 -20.02 -5.37 -0.81
C PRO A 7 -18.75 -5.25 -1.63
N ASN A 8 -17.78 -4.56 -1.05
CA ASN A 8 -16.48 -4.41 -1.66
C ASN A 8 -15.91 -5.81 -1.85
N LEU A 9 -15.59 -6.17 -3.08
CA LEU A 9 -14.77 -7.33 -3.32
C LEU A 9 -13.52 -7.16 -2.45
N PRO A 10 -13.09 -8.22 -1.73
CA PRO A 10 -11.87 -8.11 -0.93
C PRO A 10 -10.73 -7.68 -1.85
N PRO A 11 -9.84 -6.77 -1.37
CA PRO A 11 -8.69 -6.36 -2.15
C PRO A 11 -7.80 -7.55 -2.47
N THR A 12 -7.13 -7.48 -3.62
CA THR A 12 -6.28 -8.55 -4.13
C THR A 12 -4.86 -8.40 -3.58
N LEU A 13 -4.31 -9.46 -2.98
CA LEU A 13 -2.91 -9.50 -2.58
C LEU A 13 -2.02 -9.51 -3.83
N VAL A 14 -1.10 -8.56 -3.92
CA VAL A 14 -0.19 -8.43 -5.07
C VAL A 14 1.28 -8.49 -4.71
N HIS A 15 1.65 -8.29 -3.45
CA HIS A 15 3.04 -8.25 -3.05
C HIS A 15 3.20 -8.58 -1.57
N THR A 16 4.26 -9.29 -1.25
CA THR A 16 4.69 -9.57 0.12
C THR A 16 6.18 -9.33 0.20
N MET A 17 6.62 -8.54 1.18
CA MET A 17 8.04 -8.34 1.42
C MET A 17 8.34 -8.33 2.90
N ARG A 18 9.59 -8.60 3.23
CA ARG A 18 10.10 -8.52 4.60
C ARG A 18 11.20 -7.50 4.69
N MET A 19 11.29 -6.85 5.84
CA MET A 19 12.38 -5.92 6.12
C MET A 19 12.67 -5.90 7.62
N PRO A 20 13.93 -5.62 8.01
CA PRO A 20 14.27 -5.48 9.41
C PRO A 20 13.75 -4.17 9.98
N ILE A 21 13.36 -4.19 11.25
CA ILE A 21 13.21 -2.98 12.04
C ILE A 21 14.62 -2.50 12.37
N ARG A 22 14.89 -1.21 12.18
CA ARG A 22 16.19 -0.61 12.47
C ARG A 22 16.15 0.11 13.80
N TRP A 23 17.28 0.17 14.48
CA TRP A 23 17.36 0.90 15.74
C TRP A 23 16.92 2.36 15.59
N GLY A 24 17.32 3.02 14.50
CA GLY A 24 16.93 4.41 14.20
C GLY A 24 15.46 4.62 13.85
N ASP A 25 14.67 3.55 13.70
CA ASP A 25 13.22 3.64 13.48
C ASP A 25 12.48 3.98 14.78
N MET A 26 13.11 3.78 15.94
CA MET A 26 12.50 4.04 17.24
C MET A 26 12.57 5.52 17.61
N ASP A 27 11.59 5.96 18.39
CA ASP A 27 11.59 7.26 19.03
C ASP A 27 12.02 7.15 20.50
N ALA A 28 11.97 8.27 21.22
CA ALA A 28 12.37 8.35 22.62
C ALA A 28 11.54 7.47 23.56
N MET A 29 10.37 7.00 23.12
CA MET A 29 9.50 6.09 23.87
C MET A 29 9.94 4.64 23.76
N GLY A 30 10.94 4.34 22.95
CA GLY A 30 11.46 3.00 22.76
C GLY A 30 10.63 2.12 21.82
N HIS A 31 9.79 2.71 21.01
CA HIS A 31 8.98 2.03 20.01
C HIS A 31 9.19 2.66 18.65
N VAL A 32 8.90 1.88 17.59
CA VAL A 32 8.92 2.43 16.23
C VAL A 32 7.98 3.62 16.17
N ASN A 33 8.50 4.76 15.72
CA ASN A 33 7.72 5.99 15.62
C ASN A 33 6.57 5.79 14.61
N ASN A 34 5.42 6.35 14.91
CA ASN A 34 4.24 6.21 14.05
C ASN A 34 4.50 6.66 12.61
N THR A 35 5.33 7.66 12.38
CA THR A 35 5.67 8.13 11.03
C THR A 35 6.48 7.11 10.24
N VAL A 36 7.23 6.26 10.90
CA VAL A 36 8.06 5.23 10.26
C VAL A 36 7.22 4.12 9.64
N TYR A 37 6.04 3.84 10.18
CA TYR A 37 5.12 2.89 9.55
C TYR A 37 4.76 3.31 8.12
N PHE A 38 4.60 4.60 7.87
CA PHE A 38 4.38 5.13 6.52
C PHE A 38 5.60 4.91 5.63
N ARG A 39 6.81 4.97 6.18
CA ARG A 39 8.04 4.67 5.44
C ARG A 39 8.14 3.20 5.06
N TYR A 40 7.75 2.30 5.95
CA TYR A 40 7.68 0.87 5.64
C TYR A 40 6.70 0.60 4.49
N ILE A 41 5.53 1.20 4.57
CA ILE A 41 4.48 1.06 3.55
C ILE A 41 4.94 1.67 2.22
N GLU A 42 5.58 2.82 2.23
CA GLU A 42 6.16 3.44 1.05
C GLU A 42 7.15 2.50 0.35
N GLN A 43 8.04 1.88 1.12
CA GLN A 43 9.02 0.95 0.55
C GLN A 43 8.34 -0.25 -0.09
N ALA A 44 7.32 -0.79 0.54
CA ALA A 44 6.55 -1.91 -0.03
C ALA A 44 5.85 -1.50 -1.33
N ARG A 45 5.30 -0.31 -1.38
CA ARG A 45 4.63 0.24 -2.56
C ARG A 45 5.60 0.39 -3.73
N ILE A 46 6.74 1.03 -3.51
CA ILE A 46 7.77 1.23 -4.53
C ILE A 46 8.33 -0.11 -5.00
N SER A 47 8.57 -1.04 -4.09
CA SER A 47 9.01 -2.39 -4.43
C SER A 47 8.05 -3.08 -5.40
N TRP A 48 6.74 -2.94 -5.18
CA TRP A 48 5.76 -3.51 -6.09
C TRP A 48 5.76 -2.80 -7.45
N PHE A 49 5.83 -1.46 -7.48
CA PHE A 49 5.91 -0.75 -8.76
C PHE A 49 7.14 -1.14 -9.57
N ASP A 50 8.27 -1.36 -8.94
CA ASP A 50 9.48 -1.86 -9.60
C ASP A 50 9.27 -3.26 -10.19
N LEU A 51 8.63 -4.15 -9.45
CA LEU A 51 8.33 -5.51 -9.90
C LEU A 51 7.43 -5.55 -11.13
N VAL A 52 6.48 -4.64 -11.22
CA VAL A 52 5.54 -4.59 -12.36
C VAL A 52 6.02 -3.65 -13.47
N ALA A 53 7.29 -3.20 -13.41
CA ALA A 53 7.92 -2.31 -14.38
C ALA A 53 7.18 -0.98 -14.57
N CYS A 54 6.61 -0.45 -13.49
CA CYS A 54 5.90 0.84 -13.46
C CYS A 54 6.56 1.81 -12.46
N THR A 55 7.88 1.78 -12.38
CA THR A 55 8.65 2.70 -11.56
C THR A 55 8.34 4.14 -11.94
N PRO A 56 8.12 5.04 -10.96
CA PRO A 56 7.86 6.44 -11.26
C PRO A 56 8.97 7.08 -12.08
N ASP A 57 8.59 7.78 -13.13
CA ASP A 57 9.52 8.54 -13.99
C ASP A 57 9.20 10.04 -13.84
N PRO A 58 10.07 10.83 -13.19
CA PRO A 58 9.84 12.27 -13.01
C PRO A 58 9.72 13.05 -14.32
N ALA A 59 10.28 12.52 -15.40
CA ALA A 59 10.20 13.12 -16.74
C ALA A 59 9.00 12.61 -17.55
N GLY A 60 8.25 11.68 -17.04
CA GLY A 60 7.12 11.03 -17.70
C GLY A 60 5.93 10.85 -16.78
N GLU A 61 5.51 9.61 -16.58
CA GLU A 61 4.32 9.26 -15.81
C GLU A 61 4.67 8.48 -14.55
N GLY A 62 3.77 8.54 -13.58
CA GLY A 62 3.91 7.75 -12.37
C GLY A 62 2.80 7.99 -11.36
N PRO A 63 2.86 7.27 -10.23
CA PRO A 63 1.89 7.38 -9.16
C PRO A 63 2.14 8.59 -8.27
N VAL A 64 1.06 9.23 -7.86
CA VAL A 64 1.04 10.22 -6.79
C VAL A 64 0.11 9.71 -5.69
N ILE A 65 0.53 9.86 -4.47
CA ILE A 65 -0.28 9.50 -3.31
C ILE A 65 -1.06 10.74 -2.87
N VAL A 66 -2.38 10.69 -3.00
CA VAL A 66 -3.25 11.83 -2.70
C VAL A 66 -3.81 11.80 -1.28
N ASN A 67 -3.83 10.62 -0.65
CA ASN A 67 -4.06 10.49 0.78
C ASN A 67 -3.43 9.18 1.27
N ALA A 68 -3.14 9.12 2.55
CA ALA A 68 -2.63 7.92 3.20
C ALA A 68 -3.10 7.90 4.65
N HIS A 69 -3.39 6.70 5.15
CA HIS A 69 -3.76 6.50 6.55
C HIS A 69 -3.13 5.21 7.07
N CYS A 70 -2.99 5.13 8.37
CA CYS A 70 -2.50 3.95 9.05
C CYS A 70 -3.13 3.84 10.43
N SER A 71 -3.56 2.65 10.79
CA SER A 71 -4.02 2.29 12.12
C SER A 71 -2.93 1.48 12.82
N PHE A 72 -2.54 1.94 13.99
CA PHE A 72 -1.45 1.34 14.79
C PHE A 72 -2.09 0.46 15.86
N LEU A 73 -2.10 -0.86 15.63
CA LEU A 73 -2.82 -1.81 16.48
C LEU A 73 -1.98 -2.32 17.62
N LYS A 74 -0.69 -2.56 17.36
CA LYS A 74 0.32 -2.99 18.33
C LYS A 74 1.64 -2.28 18.05
N GLN A 75 2.39 -1.98 19.11
CA GLN A 75 3.69 -1.34 18.98
C GLN A 75 4.74 -2.29 18.42
N LEU A 76 5.62 -1.76 17.57
CA LEU A 76 6.81 -2.45 17.10
C LEU A 76 8.02 -1.94 17.85
N LYS A 77 9.01 -2.82 18.02
CA LYS A 77 10.24 -2.51 18.74
C LYS A 77 11.43 -3.22 18.09
N TYR A 78 12.55 -2.50 18.02
CA TYR A 78 13.83 -3.08 17.61
C TYR A 78 14.40 -4.00 18.71
N PRO A 79 15.04 -5.12 18.41
CA PRO A 79 15.21 -5.69 17.07
C PRO A 79 13.99 -6.50 16.63
N GLY A 80 13.85 -6.69 15.32
CA GLY A 80 12.80 -7.53 14.75
C GLY A 80 12.73 -7.41 13.25
N GLU A 81 11.94 -8.30 12.66
CA GLU A 81 11.64 -8.29 11.23
C GLU A 81 10.13 -8.17 11.05
N ILE A 82 9.73 -7.40 10.07
CA ILE A 82 8.32 -7.25 9.70
C ILE A 82 8.05 -7.85 8.33
N GLU A 83 6.82 -8.34 8.15
CA GLU A 83 6.29 -8.72 6.85
C GLU A 83 5.20 -7.74 6.46
N ILE A 84 5.32 -7.17 5.27
CA ILE A 84 4.36 -6.23 4.72
C ILE A 84 3.66 -6.89 3.55
N ARG A 85 2.35 -7.01 3.62
CA ARG A 85 1.49 -7.50 2.55
C ARG A 85 0.78 -6.33 1.91
N THR A 86 0.87 -6.26 0.60
CA THR A 86 0.27 -5.20 -0.21
C THR A 86 -0.90 -5.74 -0.99
N PHE A 87 -2.03 -5.07 -0.86
CA PHE A 87 -3.29 -5.40 -1.53
C PHE A 87 -3.71 -4.22 -2.40
N VAL A 88 -4.45 -4.49 -3.45
CA VAL A 88 -4.99 -3.47 -4.35
C VAL A 88 -6.48 -3.65 -4.54
N GLY A 89 -7.19 -2.52 -4.62
CA GLY A 89 -8.61 -2.46 -4.94
C GLY A 89 -8.87 -2.33 -6.44
N PRO A 90 -10.15 -2.26 -6.84
CA PRO A 90 -10.52 -2.15 -8.25
C PRO A 90 -10.07 -0.81 -8.85
N PRO A 91 -9.76 -0.78 -10.17
CA PRO A 91 -9.30 0.43 -10.82
C PRO A 91 -10.43 1.43 -11.07
N GLY A 92 -10.14 2.73 -10.86
CA GLY A 92 -10.82 3.81 -11.53
C GLY A 92 -10.16 4.09 -12.88
N ARG A 93 -10.46 5.23 -13.49
CA ARG A 93 -9.82 5.63 -14.75
C ARG A 93 -8.32 5.89 -14.57
N SER A 94 -7.96 6.69 -13.57
CA SER A 94 -6.59 7.15 -13.29
C SER A 94 -6.14 6.80 -11.88
N SER A 95 -6.96 6.10 -11.08
CA SER A 95 -6.69 5.86 -9.67
C SER A 95 -7.06 4.47 -9.22
N PHE A 96 -6.45 4.04 -8.13
CA PHE A 96 -6.82 2.82 -7.40
C PHE A 96 -6.37 2.97 -5.94
N GLU A 97 -6.90 2.13 -5.08
CA GLU A 97 -6.50 2.11 -3.68
C GLU A 97 -5.55 0.96 -3.40
N MET A 98 -4.54 1.24 -2.59
CA MET A 98 -3.63 0.25 -2.05
C MET A 98 -3.87 0.10 -0.56
N PHE A 99 -3.76 -1.13 -0.08
CA PHE A 99 -3.88 -1.46 1.34
C PHE A 99 -2.66 -2.27 1.76
N HIS A 100 -2.24 -2.08 3.00
CA HIS A 100 -1.07 -2.75 3.53
C HIS A 100 -1.35 -3.30 4.92
N GLN A 101 -0.79 -4.48 5.18
CA GLN A 101 -0.77 -5.07 6.51
C GLN A 101 0.67 -5.26 6.94
N ILE A 102 0.98 -4.89 8.18
CA ILE A 102 2.29 -5.08 8.77
C ILE A 102 2.17 -6.08 9.91
N ARG A 103 2.90 -7.19 9.79
CA ARG A 103 2.98 -8.23 10.81
C ARG A 103 4.41 -8.36 11.31
N LEU A 104 4.56 -8.61 12.61
CA LEU A 104 5.87 -8.97 13.15
C LEU A 104 6.16 -10.44 12.83
N VAL A 105 7.35 -10.71 12.31
CA VAL A 105 7.79 -12.08 12.06
C VAL A 105 8.19 -12.70 13.39
N GLY A 106 7.63 -13.87 13.69
CA GLY A 106 7.92 -14.59 14.92
C GLY A 106 9.28 -15.27 14.92
N ALA A 107 9.68 -15.78 16.08
CA ALA A 107 10.93 -16.54 16.26
C ALA A 107 10.98 -17.80 15.38
N ASP A 108 9.84 -18.35 15.01
CA ASP A 108 9.70 -19.49 14.10
C ASP A 108 9.83 -19.11 12.61
N GLY A 109 10.03 -17.83 12.30
CA GLY A 109 10.13 -17.32 10.94
C GLY A 109 8.80 -17.11 10.24
N ASN A 110 7.69 -17.36 10.90
CA ASN A 110 6.35 -17.14 10.34
C ASN A 110 5.80 -15.76 10.72
N PRO A 111 4.98 -15.12 9.86
CA PRO A 111 4.32 -13.89 10.22
C PRO A 111 3.36 -14.14 11.41
N GLY A 112 3.45 -13.27 12.40
CA GLY A 112 2.64 -13.30 13.61
C GLY A 112 1.46 -12.34 13.56
N ASP A 113 1.23 -11.68 14.69
CA ASP A 113 0.11 -10.77 14.85
C ASP A 113 0.18 -9.57 13.91
N LEU A 114 -0.99 -9.05 13.55
CA LEU A 114 -1.15 -7.81 12.83
C LEU A 114 -0.81 -6.65 13.77
N HIS A 115 0.21 -5.88 13.40
CA HIS A 115 0.67 -4.71 14.18
C HIS A 115 0.14 -3.39 13.64
N ALA A 116 -0.06 -3.31 12.32
CA ALA A 116 -0.62 -2.13 11.69
C ALA A 116 -1.30 -2.50 10.37
N GLU A 117 -2.24 -1.67 9.99
CA GLU A 117 -2.84 -1.71 8.67
C GLU A 117 -3.06 -0.30 8.16
N GLY A 118 -2.89 -0.10 6.88
CA GLY A 118 -3.01 1.20 6.27
C GLY A 118 -3.48 1.15 4.85
N GLY A 119 -3.74 2.32 4.31
CA GLY A 119 -4.17 2.46 2.94
C GLY A 119 -3.72 3.78 2.34
N ALA A 120 -3.77 3.85 1.02
CA ALA A 120 -3.44 5.04 0.26
C ALA A 120 -4.23 5.05 -1.04
N LYS A 121 -4.64 6.24 -1.46
CA LYS A 121 -5.19 6.42 -2.81
C LYS A 121 -4.07 6.83 -3.73
N VAL A 122 -3.91 6.09 -4.81
CA VAL A 122 -2.89 6.29 -5.84
C VAL A 122 -3.56 6.87 -7.08
N VAL A 123 -3.01 7.96 -7.59
CA VAL A 123 -3.45 8.59 -8.85
C VAL A 123 -2.28 8.58 -9.81
N TRP A 124 -2.52 8.14 -11.04
CA TRP A 124 -1.51 8.16 -12.10
C TRP A 124 -1.50 9.52 -12.77
N VAL A 125 -0.32 10.12 -12.89
CA VAL A 125 -0.16 11.47 -13.42
C VAL A 125 0.96 11.53 -14.46
N ASN A 126 0.83 12.48 -15.37
CA ASN A 126 1.94 12.95 -16.19
C ASN A 126 2.60 14.11 -15.42
N PHE A 127 3.83 13.92 -14.97
CA PHE A 127 4.51 14.90 -14.12
C PHE A 127 4.78 16.24 -14.83
N PRO A 128 5.31 16.26 -16.07
CA PRO A 128 5.52 17.52 -16.76
C PRO A 128 4.24 18.31 -17.01
N ALA A 129 3.14 17.63 -17.33
CA ALA A 129 1.85 18.27 -17.61
C ALA A 129 1.03 18.57 -16.36
N GLU A 130 1.42 18.01 -15.20
CA GLU A 130 0.69 18.12 -13.92
C GLU A 130 -0.78 17.70 -14.05
N LYS A 131 -1.04 16.63 -14.80
CA LYS A 131 -2.39 16.11 -15.07
C LYS A 131 -2.49 14.62 -14.81
N SER A 132 -3.65 14.19 -14.31
CA SER A 132 -3.96 12.77 -14.23
C SER A 132 -4.10 12.16 -15.62
N VAL A 133 -3.66 10.92 -15.73
CA VAL A 133 -3.73 10.12 -16.96
C VAL A 133 -4.29 8.74 -16.64
N PRO A 134 -4.80 8.01 -17.63
CA PRO A 134 -5.28 6.66 -17.40
C PRO A 134 -4.20 5.76 -16.81
N LEU A 135 -4.60 4.83 -15.96
CA LEU A 135 -3.71 3.82 -15.40
C LEU A 135 -3.03 3.02 -16.51
N PRO A 136 -1.74 2.68 -16.37
CA PRO A 136 -1.06 1.78 -17.31
C PRO A 136 -1.77 0.44 -17.40
N SER A 137 -1.80 -0.16 -18.58
CA SER A 137 -2.41 -1.49 -18.78
C SER A 137 -1.74 -2.56 -17.92
N ALA A 138 -0.43 -2.45 -17.68
CA ALA A 138 0.31 -3.37 -16.82
C ALA A 138 -0.21 -3.36 -15.37
N ILE A 139 -0.65 -2.21 -14.89
CA ILE A 139 -1.27 -2.07 -13.57
C ILE A 139 -2.71 -2.59 -13.61
N CYS A 140 -3.52 -2.14 -14.59
CA CYS A 140 -4.93 -2.53 -14.69
C CYS A 140 -5.14 -4.04 -14.70
N LYS A 141 -4.25 -4.79 -15.33
CA LYS A 141 -4.31 -6.26 -15.41
C LYS A 141 -4.17 -6.95 -14.05
N LEU A 142 -3.55 -6.28 -13.09
CA LEU A 142 -3.25 -6.84 -11.78
C LEU A 142 -4.29 -6.45 -10.73
N LEU A 143 -5.15 -5.47 -11.05
CA LEU A 143 -6.19 -5.01 -10.16
C LEU A 143 -7.43 -5.92 -10.27
N PRO A 144 -8.21 -6.08 -9.18
CA PRO A 144 -9.48 -6.80 -9.26
C PRO A 144 -10.43 -6.08 -10.21
N PRO A 145 -11.31 -6.82 -10.93
CA PRO A 145 -12.23 -6.19 -11.87
C PRO A 145 -13.19 -5.24 -11.13
N GLN A 146 -13.53 -4.14 -11.80
CA GLN A 146 -14.65 -3.32 -11.33
C GLN A 146 -15.92 -4.18 -11.32
N LYS A 147 -16.66 -4.10 -10.21
CA LYS A 147 -18.00 -4.66 -10.18
C LYS A 147 -18.85 -3.81 -11.12
N LEU A 148 -19.19 -4.37 -12.27
CA LEU A 148 -20.23 -3.76 -13.09
C LEU A 148 -21.50 -3.74 -12.25
N LEU A 149 -21.97 -2.54 -11.91
CA LEU A 149 -23.31 -2.42 -11.38
C LEU A 149 -24.25 -3.01 -12.43
N PRO A 150 -25.23 -3.85 -12.02
CA PRO A 150 -26.22 -4.34 -12.98
C PRO A 150 -26.80 -3.14 -13.68
N GLY A 151 -26.74 -3.15 -15.02
CA GLY A 151 -27.10 -2.01 -15.84
C GLY A 151 -28.48 -1.47 -15.51
N LYS A 152 -28.56 -0.15 -15.46
CA LYS A 152 -29.85 0.50 -15.60
C LYS A 152 -30.33 0.35 -17.03
#